data_01d61f244107d9612e39db0833e6886b
#
_entry.id   01d61f244107d9612e39db0833e6886b
#
_cell.length_a   1.000
_cell.length_b   1.000
_cell.length_c   1.000
_cell.angle_alpha   90.00
_cell.angle_beta   90.00
_cell.angle_gamma   90.00
#
_symmetry.space_group_name_H-M   'P 1'
#
loop_
_entity.id
_entity.type
_entity.pdbx_description
1 polymer ?
#
loop_
_entity_poly.entity_id
_entity_poly.type
_entity_poly.pdbx_seq_one_letter_code
_entity_poly.pdbx_strand_id
1 'polypeptide(L)'
;MTDAASSPPSYRVWALTGLPEVQPGDDLAKLIASTGPGLVDGDVLLVTSKVVSKAEGRVVAAADREAAIDAETVRVVARRGGLRIVENRQGLVMAAAGVDASNTPAGTVLLLPEDPDASAARIRAGLRDALDVEVGVVITDTFGRPWRSGLTDVAIGAAGVRVLDDLRGGEDRHGNALSATVVATADELAAAGDLVKGKTAGLPVAVVRGLGHLVTEADGGARALVRAAADDMFRLGTSEAVREAVTVRRTVREFTDEPVDPGAVRRAVAAAVTAPAPHHTTPWRFVLLESAESRARLLDVMRDAWVADLRRDGKSEESVAKRVRRGDVLRNAPYLVVPCLVMDGSHAYGDERRATAEREMFVVAAGAAVQNFLVALAGEQLGSAWVSSTMFCRDVVRGVLGLPDAWDPMGAVAVGRPAAPPKERAAREASAFVSVR
;
A
#
# COMPACT_ATOMS: atom_id res chain seq x y z
N MET A 1 -29.29 -45.06 34.81
CA MET A 1 -29.08 -43.61 34.77
C MET A 1 -29.05 -43.26 33.30
N THR A 2 -30.13 -42.69 32.81
CA THR A 2 -30.30 -42.27 31.42
C THR A 2 -29.43 -41.03 31.22
N ASP A 3 -28.42 -41.16 30.37
CA ASP A 3 -27.58 -40.08 29.85
C ASP A 3 -28.54 -38.99 29.27
N ALA A 4 -28.63 -37.86 29.94
CA ALA A 4 -29.33 -36.71 29.40
C ALA A 4 -28.53 -36.26 28.16
N ALA A 5 -29.02 -36.61 26.99
CA ALA A 5 -28.43 -36.16 25.74
C ALA A 5 -28.32 -34.64 25.81
N SER A 6 -27.12 -34.13 26.02
CA SER A 6 -26.83 -32.70 25.99
C SER A 6 -27.27 -32.18 24.63
N SER A 7 -28.10 -31.12 24.61
CA SER A 7 -28.46 -30.47 23.37
C SER A 7 -27.20 -30.12 22.57
N PRO A 8 -27.21 -30.27 21.23
CA PRO A 8 -26.06 -29.95 20.41
C PRO A 8 -25.65 -28.49 20.62
N PRO A 9 -24.36 -28.17 20.55
CA PRO A 9 -23.89 -26.79 20.61
C PRO A 9 -24.64 -25.92 19.58
N SER A 10 -25.22 -24.83 20.04
CA SER A 10 -25.99 -23.92 19.20
C SER A 10 -25.91 -22.49 19.72
N TYR A 11 -26.08 -21.52 18.85
CA TYR A 11 -26.15 -20.11 19.21
C TYR A 11 -27.22 -19.40 18.39
N ARG A 12 -27.65 -18.23 18.86
CA ARG A 12 -28.61 -17.37 18.20
C ARG A 12 -28.00 -16.00 17.96
N VAL A 13 -28.26 -15.38 16.78
CA VAL A 13 -27.87 -14.02 16.44
C VAL A 13 -29.12 -13.23 16.03
N TRP A 14 -29.25 -12.00 16.52
CA TRP A 14 -30.32 -11.08 16.11
C TRP A 14 -29.83 -9.63 16.18
N ALA A 15 -30.37 -8.76 15.34
CA ALA A 15 -30.10 -7.33 15.38
C ALA A 15 -31.00 -6.62 16.38
N LEU A 16 -30.50 -5.62 17.08
CA LEU A 16 -31.30 -4.72 17.93
C LEU A 16 -31.98 -3.70 17.08
N THR A 17 -33.26 -3.47 17.39
CA THR A 17 -34.09 -2.43 16.76
C THR A 17 -34.30 -1.26 17.71
N GLY A 18 -34.69 -0.09 17.16
CA GLY A 18 -35.06 1.07 17.98
C GLY A 18 -33.87 1.94 18.45
N LEU A 19 -32.65 1.66 18.01
CA LEU A 19 -31.53 2.55 18.28
C LEU A 19 -31.72 3.87 17.48
N PRO A 20 -31.66 5.03 18.13
CA PRO A 20 -31.81 6.33 17.45
C PRO A 20 -30.57 6.65 16.60
N GLU A 21 -30.69 7.68 15.75
CA GLU A 21 -29.49 8.20 15.03
C GLU A 21 -28.48 8.74 16.03
N VAL A 22 -27.26 8.21 16.01
CA VAL A 22 -26.20 8.52 16.95
C VAL A 22 -25.56 9.86 16.60
N GLN A 23 -25.39 10.70 17.60
CA GLN A 23 -24.77 12.03 17.52
C GLN A 23 -23.44 12.08 18.27
N PRO A 24 -22.53 13.03 17.95
CA PRO A 24 -21.32 13.25 18.70
C PRO A 24 -21.59 13.52 20.18
N GLY A 25 -20.91 12.78 21.06
CA GLY A 25 -21.08 12.87 22.50
C GLY A 25 -22.11 11.93 23.10
N ASP A 26 -22.85 11.17 22.28
CA ASP A 26 -23.82 10.18 22.77
C ASP A 26 -23.13 9.04 23.54
N ASP A 27 -23.75 8.63 24.62
CA ASP A 27 -23.38 7.44 25.38
C ASP A 27 -24.01 6.19 24.76
N LEU A 28 -23.25 5.44 23.98
CA LEU A 28 -23.75 4.25 23.27
C LEU A 28 -24.29 3.18 24.21
N ALA A 29 -23.71 3.01 25.41
CA ALA A 29 -24.20 2.02 26.37
C ALA A 29 -25.63 2.39 26.84
N LYS A 30 -25.87 3.66 27.14
CA LYS A 30 -27.22 4.14 27.52
C LYS A 30 -28.20 4.04 26.36
N LEU A 31 -27.79 4.40 25.15
CA LEU A 31 -28.64 4.27 23.97
C LEU A 31 -29.03 2.80 23.73
N ILE A 32 -28.07 1.88 23.80
CA ILE A 32 -28.34 0.45 23.67
C ILE A 32 -29.26 -0.04 24.80
N ALA A 33 -28.95 0.30 26.04
CA ALA A 33 -29.80 -0.10 27.19
C ALA A 33 -31.23 0.41 27.08
N SER A 34 -31.44 1.62 26.55
CA SER A 34 -32.76 2.23 26.37
C SER A 34 -33.63 1.49 25.36
N THR A 35 -33.09 0.70 24.45
CA THR A 35 -33.83 -0.13 23.51
C THR A 35 -34.53 -1.34 24.15
N GLY A 36 -34.25 -1.61 25.43
CA GLY A 36 -34.77 -2.80 26.13
C GLY A 36 -34.25 -4.11 25.54
N PRO A 37 -32.91 -4.27 25.36
CA PRO A 37 -32.35 -5.33 24.53
C PRO A 37 -32.50 -6.74 25.09
N GLY A 38 -32.95 -6.89 26.36
CA GLY A 38 -33.12 -8.17 27.04
C GLY A 38 -31.82 -8.97 27.13
N LEU A 39 -30.69 -8.28 27.35
CA LEU A 39 -29.37 -8.91 27.50
C LEU A 39 -29.31 -9.77 28.77
N VAL A 40 -28.51 -10.82 28.72
CA VAL A 40 -28.21 -11.68 29.85
C VAL A 40 -26.69 -11.93 29.90
N ASP A 41 -26.21 -12.43 31.04
CA ASP A 41 -24.83 -12.82 31.19
C ASP A 41 -24.38 -13.80 30.10
N GLY A 42 -23.20 -13.56 29.55
CA GLY A 42 -22.64 -14.36 28.47
C GLY A 42 -23.09 -13.98 27.06
N ASP A 43 -23.93 -12.94 26.89
CA ASP A 43 -24.21 -12.39 25.57
C ASP A 43 -22.98 -11.64 25.01
N VAL A 44 -22.84 -11.61 23.68
CA VAL A 44 -21.82 -10.78 22.99
C VAL A 44 -22.52 -9.78 22.08
N LEU A 45 -22.20 -8.50 22.26
CA LEU A 45 -22.69 -7.43 21.39
C LEU A 45 -21.70 -7.16 20.26
N LEU A 46 -22.23 -7.00 19.06
CA LEU A 46 -21.50 -6.73 17.83
C LEU A 46 -21.91 -5.35 17.32
N VAL A 47 -21.08 -4.34 17.57
CA VAL A 47 -21.36 -2.93 17.35
C VAL A 47 -20.59 -2.45 16.12
N THR A 48 -21.30 -1.89 15.13
CA THR A 48 -20.67 -1.34 13.92
C THR A 48 -19.80 -0.12 14.27
N SER A 49 -18.57 -0.08 13.75
CA SER A 49 -17.61 1.02 13.93
C SER A 49 -18.20 2.39 13.66
N LYS A 50 -19.09 2.53 12.67
CA LYS A 50 -19.72 3.80 12.27
C LYS A 50 -20.45 4.51 13.40
N VAL A 51 -21.23 3.80 14.22
CA VAL A 51 -21.94 4.44 15.34
C VAL A 51 -21.00 4.81 16.45
N VAL A 52 -19.95 4.03 16.68
CA VAL A 52 -18.88 4.37 17.63
C VAL A 52 -18.15 5.63 17.17
N SER A 53 -17.75 5.69 15.91
CA SER A 53 -17.10 6.86 15.32
C SER A 53 -17.97 8.12 15.38
N LYS A 54 -19.28 8.01 15.14
CA LYS A 54 -20.23 9.12 15.28
C LYS A 54 -20.28 9.62 16.74
N ALA A 55 -20.45 8.72 17.68
CA ALA A 55 -20.49 9.05 19.11
C ALA A 55 -19.19 9.73 19.58
N GLU A 56 -18.05 9.32 19.05
CA GLU A 56 -16.72 9.90 19.35
C GLU A 56 -16.43 11.18 18.56
N GLY A 57 -17.35 11.69 17.75
CA GLY A 57 -17.15 12.91 16.97
C GLY A 57 -16.11 12.75 15.84
N ARG A 58 -15.90 11.52 15.34
CA ARG A 58 -14.94 11.22 14.26
C ARG A 58 -15.49 11.56 12.86
N VAL A 59 -16.61 12.29 12.77
CA VAL A 59 -17.07 12.92 11.52
C VAL A 59 -16.28 14.21 11.33
N VAL A 60 -15.46 14.27 10.29
CA VAL A 60 -14.59 15.41 10.03
C VAL A 60 -14.94 16.06 8.69
N ALA A 61 -14.81 17.39 8.61
CA ALA A 61 -14.90 18.09 7.35
C ALA A 61 -13.73 17.67 6.45
N ALA A 62 -14.02 17.24 5.25
CA ALA A 62 -13.01 16.89 4.26
C ALA A 62 -13.50 17.36 2.89
N ALA A 63 -12.93 18.47 2.43
CA ALA A 63 -13.13 18.94 1.06
C ALA A 63 -12.56 17.93 0.04
N ASP A 64 -11.54 17.18 0.46
CA ASP A 64 -10.91 16.11 -0.29
C ASP A 64 -10.79 14.84 0.59
N ARG A 65 -11.53 13.80 0.23
CA ARG A 65 -11.47 12.48 0.88
C ARG A 65 -10.05 11.88 0.82
N GLU A 66 -9.31 12.12 -0.25
CA GLU A 66 -7.96 11.59 -0.42
C GLU A 66 -6.99 12.17 0.62
N ALA A 67 -7.14 13.45 0.96
CA ALA A 67 -6.35 14.07 2.04
C ALA A 67 -6.61 13.43 3.40
N ALA A 68 -7.86 13.06 3.69
CA ALA A 68 -8.21 12.35 4.92
C ALA A 68 -7.61 10.92 4.93
N ILE A 69 -7.62 10.23 3.80
CA ILE A 69 -6.98 8.91 3.66
C ILE A 69 -5.47 9.04 3.87
N ASP A 70 -4.82 10.06 3.30
CA ASP A 70 -3.38 10.28 3.49
C ASP A 70 -3.03 10.53 4.96
N ALA A 71 -3.84 11.30 5.67
CA ALA A 71 -3.64 11.60 7.10
C ALA A 71 -3.73 10.35 8.00
N GLU A 72 -4.59 9.38 7.65
CA GLU A 72 -4.76 8.13 8.39
C GLU A 72 -3.82 7.01 7.90
N THR A 73 -3.09 7.20 6.79
CA THR A 73 -2.20 6.20 6.20
C THR A 73 -0.82 6.21 6.86
N VAL A 74 -0.39 5.07 7.37
CA VAL A 74 0.99 4.84 7.82
C VAL A 74 1.84 4.31 6.67
N ARG A 75 1.31 3.38 5.89
CA ARG A 75 2.02 2.72 4.78
C ARG A 75 1.05 2.31 3.68
N VAL A 76 1.41 2.57 2.43
CA VAL A 76 0.67 2.04 1.27
C VAL A 76 1.14 0.62 0.98
N VAL A 77 0.22 -0.34 0.99
CA VAL A 77 0.47 -1.76 0.74
C VAL A 77 0.27 -2.11 -0.73
N ALA A 78 -0.81 -1.63 -1.35
CA ALA A 78 -1.12 -1.87 -2.75
C ALA A 78 -1.96 -0.74 -3.35
N ARG A 79 -1.87 -0.56 -4.69
CA ARG A 79 -2.68 0.38 -5.46
C ARG A 79 -3.23 -0.30 -6.71
N ARG A 80 -4.49 0.01 -7.05
CA ARG A 80 -5.08 -0.37 -8.33
C ARG A 80 -6.07 0.72 -8.78
N GLY A 81 -5.67 1.51 -9.77
CA GLY A 81 -6.41 2.72 -10.12
C GLY A 81 -6.51 3.68 -8.92
N GLY A 82 -7.69 4.18 -8.63
CA GLY A 82 -7.95 5.02 -7.46
C GLY A 82 -8.04 4.28 -6.12
N LEU A 83 -8.08 2.93 -6.13
CA LEU A 83 -8.15 2.14 -4.91
C LEU A 83 -6.78 1.98 -4.27
N ARG A 84 -6.68 2.31 -2.97
CA ARG A 84 -5.49 2.09 -2.15
C ARG A 84 -5.81 1.13 -1.01
N ILE A 85 -4.98 0.10 -0.84
CA ILE A 85 -4.92 -0.72 0.37
C ILE A 85 -3.76 -0.17 1.19
N VAL A 86 -4.03 0.21 2.42
CA VAL A 86 -3.05 0.87 3.29
C VAL A 86 -3.08 0.26 4.68
N GLU A 87 -1.97 0.34 5.38
CA GLU A 87 -1.91 0.15 6.82
C GLU A 87 -2.24 1.50 7.48
N ASN A 88 -3.25 1.51 8.35
CA ASN A 88 -3.67 2.70 9.07
C ASN A 88 -2.97 2.81 10.44
N ARG A 89 -3.29 3.86 11.21
CA ARG A 89 -2.69 4.13 12.53
C ARG A 89 -2.95 3.05 13.58
N GLN A 90 -4.02 2.26 13.40
CA GLN A 90 -4.35 1.13 14.29
C GLN A 90 -3.63 -0.17 13.89
N GLY A 91 -2.84 -0.15 12.78
CA GLY A 91 -2.16 -1.31 12.23
C GLY A 91 -3.04 -2.16 11.31
N LEU A 92 -4.28 -1.74 11.03
CA LEU A 92 -5.19 -2.46 10.16
C LEU A 92 -4.82 -2.24 8.69
N VAL A 93 -4.70 -3.33 7.93
CA VAL A 93 -4.45 -3.29 6.48
C VAL A 93 -5.78 -3.38 5.75
N MET A 94 -6.23 -2.25 5.20
CA MET A 94 -7.56 -2.14 4.62
C MET A 94 -7.66 -1.09 3.51
N ALA A 95 -8.79 -1.06 2.81
CA ALA A 95 -9.05 -0.07 1.77
C ALA A 95 -9.21 1.33 2.39
N ALA A 96 -8.56 2.32 1.77
CA ALA A 96 -8.73 3.73 2.08
C ALA A 96 -8.59 4.09 3.58
N ALA A 97 -7.74 3.38 4.33
CA ALA A 97 -7.50 3.55 5.76
C ALA A 97 -8.76 3.44 6.65
N GLY A 98 -9.87 2.90 6.15
CA GLY A 98 -11.16 2.90 6.81
C GLY A 98 -11.94 4.21 6.71
N VAL A 99 -11.46 5.18 5.93
CA VAL A 99 -12.15 6.45 5.70
C VAL A 99 -13.40 6.23 4.84
N ASP A 100 -14.57 6.45 5.42
CA ASP A 100 -15.85 6.27 4.76
C ASP A 100 -16.57 7.61 4.53
N ALA A 101 -17.15 7.78 3.36
CA ALA A 101 -17.98 8.93 3.01
C ALA A 101 -19.47 8.55 2.92
N SER A 102 -19.82 7.30 3.24
CA SER A 102 -21.23 6.84 3.22
C SER A 102 -21.93 7.16 4.54
N ASN A 103 -23.23 7.50 4.46
CA ASN A 103 -24.06 7.85 5.63
C ASN A 103 -23.49 9.01 6.49
N THR A 104 -22.83 9.99 5.83
CA THR A 104 -22.34 11.22 6.44
C THR A 104 -22.86 12.43 5.66
N PRO A 105 -22.94 13.62 6.27
CA PRO A 105 -23.29 14.85 5.55
C PRO A 105 -22.34 15.11 4.37
N ALA A 106 -22.86 15.73 3.30
CA ALA A 106 -22.05 16.10 2.15
C ALA A 106 -20.85 16.97 2.57
N GLY A 107 -19.66 16.68 2.03
CA GLY A 107 -18.42 17.37 2.39
C GLY A 107 -17.78 16.91 3.71
N THR A 108 -18.25 15.79 4.27
CA THR A 108 -17.65 15.17 5.46
C THR A 108 -17.26 13.72 5.18
N VAL A 109 -16.33 13.21 5.99
CA VAL A 109 -15.94 11.80 6.03
C VAL A 109 -15.97 11.30 7.48
N LEU A 110 -16.14 10.00 7.63
CA LEU A 110 -16.11 9.29 8.89
C LEU A 110 -14.77 8.55 9.00
N LEU A 111 -14.02 8.83 10.05
CA LEU A 111 -12.81 8.10 10.42
C LEU A 111 -13.17 6.97 11.37
N LEU A 112 -12.33 5.94 11.47
CA LEU A 112 -12.50 4.88 12.48
C LEU A 112 -12.37 5.45 13.91
N PRO A 113 -12.91 4.76 14.93
CA PRO A 113 -12.66 5.10 16.32
C PRO A 113 -11.16 5.19 16.59
N GLU A 114 -10.74 6.09 17.47
CA GLU A 114 -9.31 6.30 17.72
C GLU A 114 -8.65 5.08 18.39
N ASP A 115 -9.33 4.53 19.39
CA ASP A 115 -8.97 3.28 20.06
C ASP A 115 -10.22 2.39 20.19
N PRO A 116 -10.45 1.49 19.22
CA PRO A 116 -11.65 0.64 19.23
C PRO A 116 -11.74 -0.31 20.44
N ASP A 117 -10.61 -0.79 20.98
CA ASP A 117 -10.60 -1.65 22.17
C ASP A 117 -11.06 -0.86 23.39
N ALA A 118 -10.55 0.35 23.58
CA ALA A 118 -11.00 1.25 24.65
C ALA A 118 -12.49 1.63 24.48
N SER A 119 -12.96 1.80 23.26
CA SER A 119 -14.39 2.07 22.98
C SER A 119 -15.27 0.88 23.34
N ALA A 120 -14.86 -0.35 22.99
CA ALA A 120 -15.53 -1.57 23.40
C ALA A 120 -15.59 -1.70 24.93
N ALA A 121 -14.51 -1.41 25.62
CA ALA A 121 -14.44 -1.44 27.07
C ALA A 121 -15.41 -0.43 27.74
N ARG A 122 -15.49 0.80 27.19
CA ARG A 122 -16.44 1.82 27.67
C ARG A 122 -17.90 1.36 27.51
N ILE A 123 -18.25 0.80 26.35
CA ILE A 123 -19.60 0.28 26.08
C ILE A 123 -19.90 -0.86 27.03
N ARG A 124 -18.97 -1.81 27.21
CA ARG A 124 -19.13 -2.95 28.14
C ARG A 124 -19.38 -2.49 29.57
N ALA A 125 -18.55 -1.58 30.08
CA ALA A 125 -18.70 -1.03 31.43
C ALA A 125 -20.04 -0.33 31.61
N GLY A 126 -20.45 0.54 30.65
CA GLY A 126 -21.72 1.23 30.74
C GLY A 126 -22.94 0.30 30.66
N LEU A 127 -22.87 -0.83 29.93
CA LEU A 127 -23.92 -1.84 29.91
C LEU A 127 -24.00 -2.61 31.24
N ARG A 128 -22.87 -2.94 31.83
CA ARG A 128 -22.80 -3.53 33.18
C ARG A 128 -23.47 -2.62 34.21
N ASP A 129 -23.13 -1.31 34.19
CA ASP A 129 -23.67 -0.34 35.12
C ASP A 129 -25.20 -0.12 34.92
N ALA A 130 -25.67 -0.15 33.66
CA ALA A 130 -27.07 0.15 33.36
C ALA A 130 -28.03 -1.04 33.48
N LEU A 131 -27.53 -2.27 33.25
CA LEU A 131 -28.35 -3.48 33.11
C LEU A 131 -27.99 -4.60 34.09
N ASP A 132 -26.89 -4.45 34.85
CA ASP A 132 -26.36 -5.47 35.77
C ASP A 132 -26.10 -6.82 35.06
N VAL A 133 -25.42 -6.79 33.91
CA VAL A 133 -25.09 -7.96 33.07
C VAL A 133 -23.62 -8.02 32.70
N GLU A 134 -23.06 -9.22 32.68
CA GLU A 134 -21.70 -9.49 32.20
C GLU A 134 -21.75 -9.94 30.72
N VAL A 135 -21.39 -9.02 29.83
CA VAL A 135 -21.42 -9.24 28.38
C VAL A 135 -20.06 -9.01 27.75
N GLY A 136 -19.87 -9.55 26.55
CA GLY A 136 -18.76 -9.19 25.69
C GLY A 136 -19.16 -8.11 24.67
N VAL A 137 -18.24 -7.28 24.23
CA VAL A 137 -18.47 -6.27 23.17
C VAL A 137 -17.39 -6.40 22.12
N VAL A 138 -17.80 -6.46 20.86
CA VAL A 138 -16.94 -6.45 19.68
C VAL A 138 -17.34 -5.29 18.78
N ILE A 139 -16.40 -4.43 18.42
CA ILE A 139 -16.59 -3.39 17.40
C ILE A 139 -16.19 -3.98 16.07
N THR A 140 -17.07 -3.87 15.06
CA THR A 140 -16.90 -4.49 13.75
C THR A 140 -16.79 -3.45 12.64
N ASP A 141 -15.96 -3.75 11.64
CA ASP A 141 -15.94 -2.99 10.40
C ASP A 141 -15.86 -3.91 9.19
N THR A 142 -16.21 -3.39 8.01
CA THR A 142 -16.36 -4.21 6.80
C THR A 142 -15.07 -4.18 5.95
N PHE A 143 -14.46 -5.35 5.74
CA PHE A 143 -13.21 -5.50 5.02
C PHE A 143 -13.37 -6.31 3.72
N GLY A 144 -12.57 -5.96 2.71
CA GLY A 144 -12.20 -6.86 1.63
C GLY A 144 -11.19 -7.89 2.10
N ARG A 145 -11.13 -9.03 1.44
CA ARG A 145 -10.19 -10.12 1.78
C ARG A 145 -9.34 -10.47 0.56
N PRO A 146 -8.02 -10.67 0.73
CA PRO A 146 -7.17 -11.19 -0.34
C PRO A 146 -7.73 -12.53 -0.88
N TRP A 147 -7.61 -12.74 -2.19
CA TRP A 147 -8.02 -13.95 -2.94
C TRP A 147 -9.50 -14.34 -2.86
N ARG A 148 -10.36 -13.51 -2.28
CA ARG A 148 -11.79 -13.77 -2.21
C ARG A 148 -12.58 -12.53 -2.64
N SER A 149 -13.61 -12.75 -3.44
CA SER A 149 -14.59 -11.70 -3.77
C SER A 149 -15.54 -11.45 -2.60
N GLY A 150 -16.04 -10.22 -2.52
CA GLY A 150 -16.98 -9.78 -1.49
C GLY A 150 -16.31 -9.23 -0.23
N LEU A 151 -17.12 -8.62 0.61
CA LEU A 151 -16.75 -8.02 1.88
C LEU A 151 -17.30 -8.88 3.02
N THR A 152 -16.71 -8.74 4.21
CA THR A 152 -17.23 -9.32 5.46
C THR A 152 -16.87 -8.40 6.62
N ASP A 153 -17.66 -8.42 7.68
CA ASP A 153 -17.26 -7.74 8.90
C ASP A 153 -16.12 -8.52 9.59
N VAL A 154 -15.20 -7.78 10.18
CA VAL A 154 -14.13 -8.27 11.04
C VAL A 154 -14.10 -7.46 12.33
N ALA A 155 -13.54 -8.02 13.39
CA ALA A 155 -13.37 -7.34 14.66
C ALA A 155 -12.21 -6.34 14.57
N ILE A 156 -12.48 -5.08 14.92
CA ILE A 156 -11.44 -4.03 15.01
C ILE A 156 -11.23 -3.54 16.45
N GLY A 157 -12.17 -3.84 17.35
CA GLY A 157 -12.11 -3.56 18.77
C GLY A 157 -12.87 -4.63 19.56
N ALA A 158 -12.40 -4.98 20.75
CA ALA A 158 -13.07 -5.96 21.60
C ALA A 158 -12.80 -5.68 23.09
N ALA A 159 -13.78 -6.02 23.92
CA ALA A 159 -13.64 -6.06 25.36
C ALA A 159 -14.50 -7.16 25.97
N GLY A 160 -13.94 -7.91 26.92
CA GLY A 160 -14.63 -9.00 27.57
C GLY A 160 -14.92 -10.21 26.67
N VAL A 161 -14.15 -10.40 25.60
CA VAL A 161 -14.32 -11.47 24.62
C VAL A 161 -12.99 -12.15 24.33
N ARG A 162 -12.95 -13.48 24.31
CA ARG A 162 -11.81 -14.24 23.80
C ARG A 162 -11.73 -14.02 22.28
N VAL A 163 -10.79 -13.16 21.86
CA VAL A 163 -10.65 -12.78 20.45
C VAL A 163 -9.98 -13.85 19.60
N LEU A 164 -9.07 -14.63 20.21
CA LEU A 164 -8.38 -15.76 19.60
C LEU A 164 -8.57 -17.00 20.47
N ASP A 165 -8.84 -18.15 19.85
CA ASP A 165 -8.81 -19.46 20.50
C ASP A 165 -7.56 -20.21 20.03
N ASP A 166 -6.55 -20.25 20.90
CA ASP A 166 -5.26 -20.87 20.61
C ASP A 166 -5.28 -22.35 21.02
N LEU A 167 -5.42 -23.21 20.02
CA LEU A 167 -5.48 -24.66 20.20
C LEU A 167 -4.09 -25.32 20.04
N ARG A 168 -3.03 -24.55 19.88
CA ARG A 168 -1.67 -25.09 19.75
C ARG A 168 -1.24 -25.80 21.06
N GLY A 169 -0.58 -26.92 20.90
CA GLY A 169 -0.19 -27.78 22.04
C GLY A 169 -1.28 -28.73 22.53
N GLY A 170 -2.51 -28.62 21.97
CA GLY A 170 -3.56 -29.63 22.15
C GLY A 170 -3.46 -30.77 21.13
N GLU A 171 -4.41 -31.70 21.19
CA GLU A 171 -4.52 -32.84 20.28
C GLU A 171 -5.93 -32.88 19.64
N ASP A 172 -6.01 -33.37 18.41
CA ASP A 172 -7.28 -33.71 17.79
C ASP A 172 -7.88 -35.02 18.41
N ARG A 173 -9.12 -35.36 18.00
CA ARG A 173 -9.80 -36.58 18.49
C ARG A 173 -9.05 -37.90 18.19
N HIS A 174 -8.02 -37.86 17.34
CA HIS A 174 -7.19 -39.01 16.97
C HIS A 174 -5.82 -39.00 17.64
N GLY A 175 -5.54 -38.00 18.50
CA GLY A 175 -4.26 -37.84 19.18
C GLY A 175 -3.18 -37.14 18.34
N ASN A 176 -3.54 -36.50 17.20
CA ASN A 176 -2.57 -35.74 16.43
C ASN A 176 -2.39 -34.35 17.05
N ALA A 177 -1.13 -33.92 17.21
CA ALA A 177 -0.80 -32.62 17.80
C ALA A 177 -1.28 -31.45 16.91
N LEU A 178 -1.96 -30.49 17.51
CA LEU A 178 -2.34 -29.22 16.88
C LEU A 178 -1.18 -28.23 17.01
N SER A 179 -0.41 -28.05 15.97
CA SER A 179 0.81 -27.22 16.00
C SER A 179 0.61 -25.77 15.52
N ALA A 180 -0.44 -25.50 14.76
CA ALA A 180 -0.64 -24.19 14.10
C ALA A 180 -2.07 -23.62 14.21
N THR A 181 -2.99 -24.33 14.87
CA THR A 181 -4.41 -23.96 14.88
C THR A 181 -4.66 -22.86 15.89
N VAL A 182 -5.00 -21.68 15.40
CA VAL A 182 -5.50 -20.53 16.17
C VAL A 182 -6.74 -20.00 15.44
N VAL A 183 -7.88 -19.96 16.13
CA VAL A 183 -9.15 -19.53 15.57
C VAL A 183 -9.39 -18.06 15.90
N ALA A 184 -9.74 -17.24 14.91
CA ALA A 184 -10.07 -15.83 15.09
C ALA A 184 -11.56 -15.69 15.49
N THR A 185 -11.90 -16.07 16.73
CA THR A 185 -13.27 -16.15 17.21
C THR A 185 -14.03 -14.83 17.13
N ALA A 186 -13.36 -13.70 17.36
CA ALA A 186 -14.03 -12.40 17.26
C ALA A 186 -14.36 -12.03 15.80
N ASP A 187 -13.56 -12.46 14.81
CA ASP A 187 -13.90 -12.27 13.39
C ASP A 187 -15.07 -13.14 12.96
N GLU A 188 -15.16 -14.38 13.47
CA GLU A 188 -16.31 -15.25 13.22
C GLU A 188 -17.60 -14.65 13.80
N LEU A 189 -17.54 -14.11 15.02
CA LEU A 189 -18.66 -13.37 15.61
C LEU A 189 -19.04 -12.14 14.80
N ALA A 190 -18.06 -11.33 14.37
CA ALA A 190 -18.28 -10.14 13.55
C ALA A 190 -19.03 -10.47 12.25
N ALA A 191 -18.57 -11.50 11.53
CA ALA A 191 -19.18 -11.97 10.31
C ALA A 191 -20.61 -12.51 10.53
N ALA A 192 -20.85 -13.24 11.63
CA ALA A 192 -22.20 -13.70 11.99
C ALA A 192 -23.15 -12.54 12.24
N GLY A 193 -22.70 -11.47 12.91
CA GLY A 193 -23.49 -10.28 13.16
C GLY A 193 -23.83 -9.48 11.90
N ASP A 194 -22.95 -9.43 10.92
CA ASP A 194 -23.19 -8.73 9.65
C ASP A 194 -24.40 -9.31 8.89
N LEU A 195 -24.62 -10.63 8.98
CA LEU A 195 -25.75 -11.31 8.35
C LEU A 195 -27.12 -10.78 8.82
N VAL A 196 -27.22 -10.32 10.06
CA VAL A 196 -28.50 -9.83 10.64
C VAL A 196 -28.56 -8.29 10.68
N LYS A 197 -27.42 -7.60 10.77
CA LYS A 197 -27.36 -6.13 10.70
C LYS A 197 -27.69 -5.62 9.29
N GLY A 198 -27.10 -6.26 8.27
CA GLY A 198 -27.22 -5.83 6.88
C GLY A 198 -26.64 -4.43 6.63
N LYS A 199 -26.60 -4.01 5.37
CA LYS A 199 -25.97 -2.71 4.99
C LYS A 199 -26.96 -1.54 4.92
N THR A 200 -28.23 -1.81 4.73
CA THR A 200 -29.27 -0.79 4.44
C THR A 200 -30.38 -0.72 5.48
N ALA A 201 -30.38 -1.64 6.45
CA ALA A 201 -31.48 -1.75 7.43
C ALA A 201 -31.39 -0.75 8.60
N GLY A 202 -30.26 -0.03 8.76
CA GLY A 202 -30.05 0.89 9.87
C GLY A 202 -29.97 0.19 11.24
N LEU A 203 -29.46 -1.05 11.26
CA LEU A 203 -29.38 -1.89 12.46
C LEU A 203 -27.87 -2.04 12.86
N PRO A 204 -27.29 -1.09 13.61
CA PRO A 204 -25.85 -1.04 13.86
C PRO A 204 -25.36 -1.98 14.95
N VAL A 205 -26.27 -2.62 15.69
CA VAL A 205 -25.92 -3.52 16.81
C VAL A 205 -26.61 -4.86 16.64
N ALA A 206 -25.86 -5.94 16.81
CA ALA A 206 -26.40 -7.30 16.92
C ALA A 206 -25.99 -7.93 18.24
N VAL A 207 -26.72 -8.94 18.66
CA VAL A 207 -26.45 -9.74 19.87
C VAL A 207 -26.28 -11.19 19.49
N VAL A 208 -25.27 -11.83 20.08
CA VAL A 208 -25.02 -13.28 20.00
C VAL A 208 -25.25 -13.88 21.36
N ARG A 209 -26.07 -14.92 21.45
CA ARG A 209 -26.40 -15.68 22.67
C ARG A 209 -26.11 -17.16 22.47
N GLY A 210 -25.59 -17.82 23.50
CA GLY A 210 -25.27 -19.24 23.50
C GLY A 210 -23.78 -19.54 23.40
N LEU A 211 -22.94 -18.50 23.31
CA LEU A 211 -21.49 -18.61 23.28
C LEU A 211 -20.83 -17.96 24.53
N GLY A 212 -21.49 -18.04 25.69
CA GLY A 212 -21.01 -17.38 26.91
C GLY A 212 -19.64 -17.81 27.38
N HIS A 213 -19.14 -18.98 26.94
CA HIS A 213 -17.76 -19.44 27.22
C HIS A 213 -16.69 -18.57 26.53
N LEU A 214 -17.08 -17.73 25.57
CA LEU A 214 -16.19 -16.74 24.94
C LEU A 214 -16.12 -15.43 25.72
N VAL A 215 -17.07 -15.17 26.64
CA VAL A 215 -17.04 -13.99 27.51
C VAL A 215 -16.02 -14.21 28.60
N THR A 216 -15.06 -13.29 28.75
CA THR A 216 -13.93 -13.44 29.66
C THR A 216 -13.38 -12.08 30.11
N GLU A 217 -12.83 -12.02 31.30
CA GLU A 217 -12.07 -10.82 31.75
C GLU A 217 -10.63 -10.80 31.22
N ALA A 218 -10.07 -11.95 30.88
CA ALA A 218 -8.72 -12.09 30.35
C ALA A 218 -8.77 -11.96 28.82
N ASP A 219 -8.88 -10.76 28.31
CA ASP A 219 -8.86 -10.46 26.88
C ASP A 219 -7.62 -9.60 26.51
N GLY A 220 -7.19 -9.72 25.26
CA GLY A 220 -6.10 -8.91 24.70
C GLY A 220 -6.60 -7.80 23.77
N GLY A 221 -7.93 -7.58 23.70
CA GLY A 221 -8.56 -6.72 22.70
C GLY A 221 -8.43 -7.26 21.28
N ALA A 222 -9.10 -6.63 20.32
CA ALA A 222 -9.01 -7.01 18.91
C ALA A 222 -7.63 -6.71 18.28
N ARG A 223 -6.82 -5.90 18.95
CA ARG A 223 -5.43 -5.65 18.54
C ARG A 223 -4.60 -6.94 18.46
N ALA A 224 -4.96 -7.97 19.24
CA ALA A 224 -4.33 -9.29 19.18
C ALA A 224 -4.56 -10.02 17.83
N LEU A 225 -5.59 -9.65 17.07
CA LEU A 225 -5.87 -10.18 15.72
C LEU A 225 -4.94 -9.59 14.66
N VAL A 226 -4.34 -8.42 14.91
CA VAL A 226 -3.47 -7.73 13.96
C VAL A 226 -2.10 -8.41 13.97
N ARG A 227 -1.76 -9.06 12.84
CA ARG A 227 -0.46 -9.72 12.71
C ARG A 227 0.65 -8.67 12.64
N ALA A 228 1.71 -8.86 13.43
CA ALA A 228 2.88 -8.00 13.33
C ALA A 228 3.49 -8.05 11.92
N ALA A 229 3.91 -6.91 11.41
CA ALA A 229 4.44 -6.80 10.05
C ALA A 229 5.68 -7.68 9.81
N ALA A 230 6.44 -8.02 10.86
CA ALA A 230 7.58 -8.94 10.79
C ALA A 230 7.15 -10.41 10.53
N ASP A 231 5.94 -10.77 10.98
CA ASP A 231 5.41 -12.13 10.91
C ASP A 231 4.44 -12.31 9.72
N ASP A 232 4.17 -11.22 8.97
CA ASP A 232 3.27 -11.26 7.84
C ASP A 232 4.01 -11.67 6.55
N MET A 233 3.72 -12.88 6.07
CA MET A 233 4.29 -13.44 4.83
C MET A 233 3.96 -12.60 3.59
N PHE A 234 2.91 -11.79 3.64
CA PHE A 234 2.43 -10.99 2.50
C PHE A 234 2.81 -9.51 2.61
N ARG A 235 3.55 -9.12 3.63
CA ARG A 235 3.98 -7.73 3.83
C ARG A 235 4.72 -7.15 2.63
N LEU A 236 5.63 -7.91 2.03
CA LEU A 236 6.43 -7.54 0.85
C LEU A 236 5.85 -8.11 -0.44
N GLY A 237 4.63 -8.64 -0.41
CA GLY A 237 4.04 -9.40 -1.49
C GLY A 237 4.50 -10.85 -1.51
N THR A 238 4.10 -11.59 -2.55
CA THR A 238 4.51 -12.98 -2.73
C THR A 238 5.85 -13.07 -3.45
N SER A 239 6.55 -14.21 -3.35
CA SER A 239 7.74 -14.49 -4.17
C SER A 239 7.44 -14.40 -5.66
N GLU A 240 6.20 -14.66 -6.07
CA GLU A 240 5.70 -14.46 -7.42
C GLU A 240 5.71 -12.97 -7.79
N ALA A 241 5.19 -12.08 -6.94
CA ALA A 241 5.20 -10.64 -7.16
C ALA A 241 6.63 -10.09 -7.28
N VAL A 242 7.57 -10.58 -6.47
CA VAL A 242 8.98 -10.19 -6.57
C VAL A 242 9.60 -10.61 -7.91
N ARG A 243 9.31 -11.83 -8.39
CA ARG A 243 9.75 -12.28 -9.71
C ARG A 243 9.11 -11.48 -10.84
N GLU A 244 7.81 -11.18 -10.71
CA GLU A 244 7.06 -10.39 -11.68
C GLU A 244 7.48 -8.91 -11.73
N ALA A 245 7.97 -8.33 -10.65
CA ALA A 245 8.35 -6.92 -10.58
C ALA A 245 9.29 -6.49 -11.72
N VAL A 246 10.24 -7.36 -12.11
CA VAL A 246 11.16 -7.10 -13.23
C VAL A 246 10.45 -7.21 -14.57
N THR A 247 9.49 -8.13 -14.71
CA THR A 247 8.81 -8.42 -15.97
C THR A 247 7.71 -7.42 -16.29
N VAL A 248 7.04 -6.84 -15.29
CA VAL A 248 6.00 -5.82 -15.49
C VAL A 248 6.57 -4.47 -15.96
N ARG A 249 7.83 -4.16 -15.65
CA ARG A 249 8.48 -2.96 -16.16
C ARG A 249 8.55 -2.98 -17.69
N ARG A 250 8.03 -1.96 -18.34
CA ARG A 250 8.06 -1.76 -19.79
C ARG A 250 8.67 -0.40 -20.14
N THR A 251 9.20 -0.29 -21.35
CA THR A 251 9.56 1.01 -21.91
C THR A 251 8.30 1.69 -22.42
N VAL A 252 7.90 2.78 -21.77
CA VAL A 252 6.75 3.60 -22.12
C VAL A 252 7.26 4.88 -22.77
N ARG A 253 6.71 5.25 -23.94
CA ARG A 253 7.13 6.42 -24.72
C ARG A 253 6.01 7.42 -24.94
N GLU A 254 4.79 7.09 -24.55
CA GLU A 254 3.61 7.94 -24.65
C GLU A 254 3.01 8.09 -23.25
N PHE A 255 2.87 9.34 -22.81
CA PHE A 255 2.44 9.68 -21.47
C PHE A 255 1.19 10.54 -21.52
N THR A 256 0.39 10.52 -20.45
CA THR A 256 -0.65 11.51 -20.21
C THR A 256 -0.03 12.84 -19.75
N ASP A 257 -0.82 13.91 -19.79
CA ASP A 257 -0.41 15.23 -19.28
C ASP A 257 -0.52 15.33 -17.74
N GLU A 258 -0.91 14.24 -17.06
CA GLU A 258 -1.03 14.24 -15.61
C GLU A 258 0.31 14.53 -14.93
N PRO A 259 0.34 15.43 -13.94
CA PRO A 259 1.54 15.69 -13.15
C PRO A 259 2.06 14.40 -12.46
N VAL A 260 3.37 14.26 -12.43
CA VAL A 260 4.03 13.18 -11.68
C VAL A 260 4.28 13.64 -10.24
N ASP A 261 3.91 12.80 -9.25
CA ASP A 261 4.26 13.04 -7.85
C ASP A 261 5.79 12.97 -7.66
N PRO A 262 6.45 14.08 -7.28
CA PRO A 262 7.89 14.07 -7.03
C PRO A 262 8.29 13.11 -5.90
N GLY A 263 7.38 12.83 -4.96
CA GLY A 263 7.59 11.86 -3.88
C GLY A 263 7.74 10.44 -4.41
N ALA A 264 6.94 10.04 -5.41
CA ALA A 264 7.06 8.73 -6.07
C ALA A 264 8.43 8.58 -6.78
N VAL A 265 8.90 9.65 -7.45
CA VAL A 265 10.22 9.63 -8.10
C VAL A 265 11.33 9.52 -7.06
N ARG A 266 11.25 10.24 -5.94
CA ARG A 266 12.23 10.13 -4.83
C ARG A 266 12.24 8.75 -4.19
N ARG A 267 11.08 8.09 -4.02
CA ARG A 267 11.02 6.70 -3.56
C ARG A 267 11.68 5.74 -4.54
N ALA A 268 11.52 5.97 -5.84
CA ALA A 268 12.19 5.18 -6.87
C ALA A 268 13.71 5.40 -6.86
N VAL A 269 14.19 6.62 -6.60
CA VAL A 269 15.63 6.88 -6.38
C VAL A 269 16.14 6.16 -5.13
N ALA A 270 15.37 6.14 -4.03
CA ALA A 270 15.75 5.39 -2.83
C ALA A 270 15.94 3.89 -3.12
N ALA A 271 15.10 3.30 -3.99
CA ALA A 271 15.31 1.93 -4.46
C ALA A 271 16.54 1.80 -5.39
N ALA A 272 16.78 2.80 -6.25
CA ALA A 272 17.93 2.78 -7.16
C ALA A 272 19.27 2.71 -6.42
N VAL A 273 19.42 3.48 -5.35
CA VAL A 273 20.70 3.58 -4.60
C VAL A 273 21.02 2.33 -3.76
N THR A 274 20.17 1.30 -3.76
CA THR A 274 20.47 -0.01 -3.18
C THR A 274 21.17 -0.96 -4.16
N ALA A 275 21.45 -0.51 -5.38
CA ALA A 275 22.15 -1.33 -6.37
C ALA A 275 23.57 -1.73 -5.90
N PRO A 276 24.06 -2.90 -6.32
CA PRO A 276 25.43 -3.28 -6.01
C PRO A 276 26.43 -2.32 -6.67
N ALA A 277 27.48 -1.98 -5.94
CA ALA A 277 28.56 -1.10 -6.41
C ALA A 277 29.93 -1.63 -6.02
N PRO A 278 30.98 -1.38 -6.84
CA PRO A 278 32.34 -1.76 -6.50
C PRO A 278 32.83 -0.99 -5.27
N HIS A 279 33.67 -1.62 -4.46
CA HIS A 279 34.39 -1.02 -3.32
C HIS A 279 33.47 -0.37 -2.28
N HIS A 280 32.18 -0.81 -2.16
CA HIS A 280 31.16 -0.19 -1.31
C HIS A 280 30.95 1.31 -1.57
N THR A 281 31.21 1.75 -2.81
CA THR A 281 30.99 3.13 -3.25
C THR A 281 29.52 3.42 -3.56
N THR A 282 29.23 4.67 -3.88
CA THR A 282 27.89 5.11 -4.34
C THR A 282 28.04 5.88 -5.65
N PRO A 283 28.33 5.19 -6.79
CA PRO A 283 28.79 5.79 -8.03
C PRO A 283 27.68 6.45 -8.86
N TRP A 284 26.60 6.86 -8.24
CA TRP A 284 25.43 7.43 -8.92
C TRP A 284 24.96 8.72 -8.27
N ARG A 285 24.44 9.61 -9.11
CA ARG A 285 23.66 10.78 -8.74
C ARG A 285 22.44 10.84 -9.66
N PHE A 286 21.33 11.34 -9.16
CA PHE A 286 20.09 11.49 -9.94
C PHE A 286 19.68 12.96 -9.92
N VAL A 287 19.66 13.59 -11.09
CA VAL A 287 19.23 14.98 -11.27
C VAL A 287 17.76 14.97 -11.67
N LEU A 288 16.91 15.53 -10.83
CA LEU A 288 15.45 15.54 -11.00
C LEU A 288 15.03 16.86 -11.64
N LEU A 289 14.41 16.82 -12.82
CA LEU A 289 13.95 18.01 -13.55
C LEU A 289 12.45 18.19 -13.34
N GLU A 290 12.08 18.82 -12.24
CA GLU A 290 10.69 19.01 -11.82
C GLU A 290 9.98 20.10 -12.61
N SER A 291 10.68 21.21 -12.94
CA SER A 291 10.06 22.32 -13.68
C SER A 291 10.05 22.08 -15.19
N ALA A 292 8.98 22.48 -15.84
CA ALA A 292 8.85 22.43 -17.30
C ALA A 292 9.93 23.29 -18.00
N GLU A 293 10.28 24.43 -17.40
CA GLU A 293 11.32 25.32 -17.91
C GLU A 293 12.69 24.65 -17.93
N SER A 294 13.09 23.98 -16.83
CA SER A 294 14.38 23.27 -16.77
C SER A 294 14.44 22.15 -17.80
N ARG A 295 13.35 21.40 -17.98
CA ARG A 295 13.26 20.36 -19.01
C ARG A 295 13.40 20.92 -20.41
N ALA A 296 12.63 21.97 -20.74
CA ALA A 296 12.68 22.61 -22.05
C ALA A 296 14.07 23.14 -22.36
N ARG A 297 14.70 23.90 -21.44
CA ARG A 297 16.04 24.45 -21.60
C ARG A 297 17.08 23.37 -21.89
N LEU A 298 17.08 22.27 -21.13
CA LEU A 298 17.99 21.14 -21.37
C LEU A 298 17.78 20.55 -22.78
N LEU A 299 16.56 20.22 -23.11
CA LEU A 299 16.23 19.53 -24.36
C LEU A 299 16.45 20.40 -25.60
N ASP A 300 16.29 21.73 -25.49
CA ASP A 300 16.59 22.65 -26.60
C ASP A 300 18.08 22.71 -26.93
N VAL A 301 18.94 22.85 -25.90
CA VAL A 301 20.38 22.91 -26.12
C VAL A 301 20.92 21.53 -26.58
N MET A 302 20.40 20.42 -26.05
CA MET A 302 20.76 19.08 -26.53
C MET A 302 20.33 18.83 -27.98
N ARG A 303 19.15 19.33 -28.39
CA ARG A 303 18.69 19.27 -29.77
C ARG A 303 19.63 20.01 -30.69
N ASP A 304 20.02 21.24 -30.32
CA ASP A 304 20.87 22.11 -31.16
C ASP A 304 22.27 21.49 -31.33
N ALA A 305 22.84 20.91 -30.26
CA ALA A 305 24.08 20.13 -30.31
C ALA A 305 23.96 18.94 -31.27
N TRP A 306 22.87 18.18 -31.16
CA TRP A 306 22.64 17.02 -32.04
C TRP A 306 22.43 17.41 -33.50
N VAL A 307 21.70 18.49 -33.77
CA VAL A 307 21.52 19.03 -35.12
C VAL A 307 22.87 19.43 -35.73
N ALA A 308 23.77 20.08 -34.94
CA ALA A 308 25.11 20.42 -35.37
C ALA A 308 25.94 19.18 -35.77
N ASP A 309 25.87 18.10 -34.94
CA ASP A 309 26.53 16.84 -35.25
C ASP A 309 25.99 16.16 -36.51
N LEU A 310 24.67 16.10 -36.68
CA LEU A 310 24.05 15.51 -37.86
C LEU A 310 24.40 16.27 -39.15
N ARG A 311 24.51 17.59 -39.08
CA ARG A 311 24.95 18.43 -40.22
C ARG A 311 26.42 18.18 -40.52
N ARG A 312 27.28 18.05 -39.49
CA ARG A 312 28.69 17.70 -39.67
C ARG A 312 28.85 16.32 -40.31
N ASP A 313 27.96 15.38 -40.00
CA ASP A 313 27.89 14.06 -40.65
C ASP A 313 27.31 14.09 -42.08
N GLY A 314 27.01 15.28 -42.66
CA GLY A 314 26.48 15.44 -44.00
C GLY A 314 25.04 14.97 -44.19
N LYS A 315 24.20 14.96 -43.15
CA LYS A 315 22.79 14.57 -43.26
C LYS A 315 21.96 15.68 -43.88
N SER A 316 21.02 15.32 -44.77
CA SER A 316 20.05 16.27 -45.31
C SER A 316 19.14 16.84 -44.23
N GLU A 317 18.62 18.06 -44.42
CA GLU A 317 17.71 18.70 -43.48
C GLU A 317 16.44 17.85 -43.21
N GLU A 318 15.93 17.14 -44.21
CA GLU A 318 14.82 16.21 -44.04
C GLU A 318 15.18 15.06 -43.08
N SER A 319 16.38 14.48 -43.25
CA SER A 319 16.92 13.42 -42.39
C SER A 319 17.14 13.93 -40.96
N VAL A 320 17.66 15.16 -40.80
CA VAL A 320 17.82 15.86 -39.53
C VAL A 320 16.47 15.99 -38.84
N ALA A 321 15.48 16.57 -39.50
CA ALA A 321 14.14 16.76 -38.96
C ALA A 321 13.48 15.45 -38.53
N LYS A 322 13.60 14.38 -39.32
CA LYS A 322 13.10 13.04 -38.98
C LYS A 322 13.79 12.45 -37.75
N ARG A 323 15.08 12.67 -37.56
CA ARG A 323 15.85 12.18 -36.42
C ARG A 323 15.52 12.96 -35.16
N VAL A 324 15.41 14.30 -35.24
CA VAL A 324 15.07 15.16 -34.11
C VAL A 324 13.73 14.77 -33.47
N ARG A 325 12.72 14.44 -34.29
CA ARG A 325 11.42 13.93 -33.77
C ARG A 325 11.53 12.68 -32.88
N ARG A 326 12.62 11.92 -32.93
CA ARG A 326 12.85 10.80 -31.97
C ARG A 326 13.10 11.29 -30.55
N GLY A 327 13.46 12.55 -30.37
CA GLY A 327 13.61 13.19 -29.06
C GLY A 327 12.29 13.56 -28.40
N ASP A 328 11.16 13.49 -29.12
CA ASP A 328 9.84 13.89 -28.60
C ASP A 328 9.41 13.08 -27.37
N VAL A 329 9.91 11.85 -27.23
CA VAL A 329 9.66 11.03 -26.03
C VAL A 329 10.13 11.68 -24.73
N LEU A 330 11.24 12.43 -24.77
CA LEU A 330 11.72 13.19 -23.62
C LEU A 330 10.96 14.52 -23.49
N ARG A 331 10.62 15.16 -24.62
CA ARG A 331 9.95 16.45 -24.65
C ARG A 331 8.51 16.39 -24.14
N ASN A 332 7.81 15.29 -24.47
CA ASN A 332 6.41 15.07 -24.09
C ASN A 332 6.27 14.43 -22.71
N ALA A 333 7.37 14.08 -22.04
CA ALA A 333 7.30 13.52 -20.70
C ALA A 333 7.04 14.63 -19.66
N PRO A 334 6.08 14.43 -18.74
CA PRO A 334 5.79 15.40 -17.67
C PRO A 334 6.93 15.52 -16.65
N TYR A 335 7.86 14.57 -16.60
CA TYR A 335 8.99 14.56 -15.68
C TYR A 335 10.23 13.91 -16.31
N LEU A 336 11.42 14.47 -16.03
CA LEU A 336 12.69 13.90 -16.48
C LEU A 336 13.66 13.68 -15.32
N VAL A 337 14.44 12.61 -15.44
CA VAL A 337 15.54 12.31 -14.52
C VAL A 337 16.80 12.06 -15.33
N VAL A 338 17.90 12.70 -14.94
CA VAL A 338 19.22 12.46 -15.54
C VAL A 338 20.08 11.70 -14.52
N PRO A 339 20.25 10.37 -14.68
CA PRO A 339 21.21 9.63 -13.88
C PRO A 339 22.63 9.99 -14.32
N CYS A 340 23.53 10.19 -13.35
CA CYS A 340 24.93 10.50 -13.58
C CYS A 340 25.82 9.46 -12.90
N LEU A 341 26.90 9.07 -13.56
CA LEU A 341 27.99 8.29 -12.99
C LEU A 341 28.97 9.22 -12.29
N VAL A 342 29.45 8.82 -11.12
CA VAL A 342 30.51 9.48 -10.37
C VAL A 342 31.57 8.43 -10.04
N MET A 343 32.85 8.76 -10.26
CA MET A 343 33.99 7.84 -10.05
C MET A 343 34.59 7.96 -8.64
N ASP A 344 33.90 8.60 -7.69
CA ASP A 344 34.38 8.77 -6.32
C ASP A 344 34.66 7.42 -5.66
N GLY A 345 35.88 7.25 -5.10
CA GLY A 345 36.31 6.00 -4.48
C GLY A 345 36.80 4.93 -5.46
N SER A 346 36.93 5.25 -6.75
CA SER A 346 37.56 4.36 -7.72
C SER A 346 39.08 4.24 -7.46
N HIS A 347 39.66 3.09 -7.81
CA HIS A 347 41.08 2.86 -7.71
C HIS A 347 41.79 3.44 -8.94
N ALA A 348 42.96 4.07 -8.70
CA ALA A 348 43.87 4.50 -9.75
C ALA A 348 44.82 3.37 -10.15
N TYR A 349 44.89 3.06 -11.44
CA TYR A 349 45.76 2.04 -11.98
C TYR A 349 46.79 2.66 -12.94
N GLY A 350 48.01 2.12 -12.94
CA GLY A 350 49.09 2.60 -13.79
C GLY A 350 49.06 2.10 -15.23
N ASP A 351 48.09 1.25 -15.59
CA ASP A 351 47.91 0.75 -16.95
C ASP A 351 46.44 0.91 -17.43
N GLU A 352 46.29 1.12 -18.73
CA GLU A 352 45.00 1.38 -19.38
C GLU A 352 44.04 0.21 -19.25
N ARG A 353 44.50 -1.03 -19.27
CA ARG A 353 43.66 -2.22 -19.17
C ARG A 353 42.93 -2.26 -17.83
N ARG A 354 43.61 -2.02 -16.70
CA ARG A 354 43.00 -2.01 -15.37
C ARG A 354 42.12 -0.75 -15.17
N ALA A 355 42.62 0.41 -15.65
CA ALA A 355 41.84 1.65 -15.57
C ALA A 355 40.49 1.55 -16.33
N THR A 356 40.52 0.92 -17.51
CA THR A 356 39.29 0.64 -18.30
C THR A 356 38.39 -0.30 -17.55
N ALA A 357 38.88 -1.42 -17.02
CA ALA A 357 38.07 -2.38 -16.26
C ALA A 357 37.42 -1.74 -15.00
N GLU A 358 38.15 -0.88 -14.30
CA GLU A 358 37.65 -0.12 -13.17
C GLU A 358 36.44 0.76 -13.57
N ARG A 359 36.62 1.54 -14.66
CA ARG A 359 35.52 2.37 -15.17
C ARG A 359 34.33 1.53 -15.62
N GLU A 360 34.54 0.39 -16.27
CA GLU A 360 33.48 -0.51 -16.72
C GLU A 360 32.66 -1.05 -15.52
N MET A 361 33.30 -1.43 -14.41
CA MET A 361 32.59 -1.85 -13.19
C MET A 361 31.68 -0.75 -12.66
N PHE A 362 32.13 0.50 -12.63
CA PHE A 362 31.34 1.63 -12.20
C PHE A 362 30.18 1.93 -13.16
N VAL A 363 30.39 1.82 -14.46
CA VAL A 363 29.33 1.93 -15.49
C VAL A 363 28.28 0.85 -15.32
N VAL A 364 28.69 -0.41 -15.07
CA VAL A 364 27.78 -1.53 -14.81
C VAL A 364 26.95 -1.27 -13.55
N ALA A 365 27.57 -0.77 -12.47
CA ALA A 365 26.88 -0.42 -11.23
C ALA A 365 25.84 0.70 -11.45
N ALA A 366 26.20 1.74 -12.22
CA ALA A 366 25.25 2.81 -12.60
C ALA A 366 24.07 2.25 -13.41
N GLY A 367 24.34 1.32 -14.35
CA GLY A 367 23.29 0.64 -15.11
C GLY A 367 22.36 -0.19 -14.21
N ALA A 368 22.88 -0.88 -13.20
CA ALA A 368 22.09 -1.61 -12.21
C ALA A 368 21.20 -0.67 -11.39
N ALA A 369 21.74 0.49 -10.96
CA ALA A 369 20.94 1.50 -10.25
C ALA A 369 19.82 2.07 -11.13
N VAL A 370 20.09 2.36 -12.41
CA VAL A 370 19.05 2.81 -13.34
C VAL A 370 17.98 1.73 -13.53
N GLN A 371 18.36 0.45 -13.65
CA GLN A 371 17.36 -0.63 -13.75
C GLN A 371 16.49 -0.73 -12.49
N ASN A 372 17.07 -0.64 -11.29
CA ASN A 372 16.30 -0.60 -10.04
C ASN A 372 15.33 0.58 -10.03
N PHE A 373 15.78 1.77 -10.46
CA PHE A 373 14.95 2.96 -10.61
C PHE A 373 13.73 2.72 -11.51
N LEU A 374 13.96 2.14 -12.71
CA LEU A 374 12.89 1.85 -13.68
C LEU A 374 11.88 0.82 -13.14
N VAL A 375 12.34 -0.20 -12.40
CA VAL A 375 11.46 -1.19 -11.76
C VAL A 375 10.64 -0.55 -10.65
N ALA A 376 11.25 0.29 -9.82
CA ALA A 376 10.56 1.00 -8.75
C ALA A 376 9.50 1.97 -9.29
N LEU A 377 9.79 2.71 -10.37
CA LEU A 377 8.79 3.54 -11.06
C LEU A 377 7.58 2.72 -11.54
N ALA A 378 7.80 1.52 -12.07
CA ALA A 378 6.70 0.64 -12.46
C ALA A 378 5.85 0.21 -11.25
N GLY A 379 6.46 0.00 -10.09
CA GLY A 379 5.76 -0.24 -8.81
C GLY A 379 4.91 0.96 -8.35
N GLU A 380 5.33 2.18 -8.68
CA GLU A 380 4.56 3.42 -8.45
C GLU A 380 3.51 3.69 -9.56
N GLN A 381 3.28 2.72 -10.47
CA GLN A 381 2.39 2.84 -11.63
C GLN A 381 2.82 3.94 -12.62
N LEU A 382 4.11 4.27 -12.64
CA LEU A 382 4.71 5.21 -13.57
C LEU A 382 5.39 4.47 -14.72
N GLY A 383 5.10 4.92 -15.93
CA GLY A 383 5.82 4.51 -17.12
C GLY A 383 7.15 5.24 -17.24
N SER A 384 8.12 4.60 -17.88
CA SER A 384 9.43 5.22 -18.09
C SER A 384 10.09 4.79 -19.39
N ALA A 385 10.94 5.68 -19.95
CA ALA A 385 11.83 5.39 -21.05
C ALA A 385 13.22 5.95 -20.78
N TRP A 386 14.22 5.07 -20.74
CA TRP A 386 15.62 5.47 -20.63
C TRP A 386 16.22 5.69 -22.01
N VAL A 387 16.64 6.92 -22.30
CA VAL A 387 17.19 7.38 -23.59
C VAL A 387 18.63 7.82 -23.39
N SER A 388 19.55 7.31 -24.19
CA SER A 388 20.99 7.54 -24.05
C SER A 388 21.49 8.90 -24.53
N SER A 389 20.61 9.79 -24.99
CA SER A 389 20.97 11.03 -25.69
C SER A 389 21.95 11.93 -24.93
N THR A 390 21.86 12.04 -23.60
CA THR A 390 22.77 12.86 -22.79
C THR A 390 24.23 12.36 -22.83
N MET A 391 24.43 11.05 -23.08
CA MET A 391 25.78 10.46 -23.16
C MET A 391 26.59 11.01 -24.36
N PHE A 392 25.91 11.49 -25.40
CA PHE A 392 26.55 12.04 -26.61
C PHE A 392 26.88 13.53 -26.50
N CYS A 393 26.37 14.21 -25.47
CA CYS A 393 26.59 15.65 -25.28
C CYS A 393 26.78 15.99 -23.78
N ARG A 394 27.62 15.24 -23.08
CA ARG A 394 27.81 15.34 -21.62
C ARG A 394 28.16 16.75 -21.17
N ASP A 395 29.11 17.41 -21.87
CA ASP A 395 29.53 18.77 -21.53
C ASP A 395 28.38 19.78 -21.63
N VAL A 396 27.55 19.64 -22.67
CA VAL A 396 26.35 20.44 -22.85
C VAL A 396 25.38 20.25 -21.70
N VAL A 397 25.13 18.99 -21.31
CA VAL A 397 24.23 18.66 -20.19
C VAL A 397 24.77 19.22 -18.88
N ARG A 398 26.07 19.04 -18.59
CA ARG A 398 26.71 19.61 -17.39
C ARG A 398 26.59 21.13 -17.35
N GLY A 399 26.89 21.80 -18.43
CA GLY A 399 26.82 23.26 -18.52
C GLY A 399 25.40 23.80 -18.30
N VAL A 400 24.39 23.19 -18.93
CA VAL A 400 22.98 23.63 -18.79
C VAL A 400 22.43 23.39 -17.38
N LEU A 401 22.80 22.27 -16.77
CA LEU A 401 22.30 21.87 -15.43
C LEU A 401 23.19 22.34 -14.29
N GLY A 402 24.33 22.97 -14.56
CA GLY A 402 25.29 23.41 -13.55
C GLY A 402 25.90 22.26 -12.76
N LEU A 403 26.15 21.10 -13.41
CA LEU A 403 26.67 19.90 -12.75
C LEU A 403 28.21 19.96 -12.63
N PRO A 404 28.79 19.34 -11.61
CA PRO A 404 30.23 19.16 -11.49
C PRO A 404 30.82 18.39 -12.70
N ASP A 405 32.05 18.71 -13.10
CA ASP A 405 32.74 18.01 -14.18
C ASP A 405 32.91 16.52 -13.95
N ALA A 406 32.98 16.10 -12.68
CA ALA A 406 33.09 14.70 -12.28
C ALA A 406 31.78 13.91 -12.46
N TRP A 407 30.66 14.55 -12.80
CA TRP A 407 29.38 13.87 -13.01
C TRP A 407 29.17 13.57 -14.50
N ASP A 408 29.20 12.29 -14.84
CA ASP A 408 28.98 11.82 -16.21
C ASP A 408 27.50 11.48 -16.44
N PRO A 409 26.72 12.28 -17.20
CA PRO A 409 25.34 11.94 -17.56
C PRO A 409 25.26 10.59 -18.31
N MET A 410 24.41 9.68 -17.82
CA MET A 410 24.26 8.31 -18.30
C MET A 410 22.92 8.06 -19.01
N GLY A 411 22.42 9.04 -19.72
CA GLY A 411 21.12 9.06 -20.37
C GLY A 411 20.12 9.96 -19.63
N ALA A 412 18.91 10.05 -20.17
CA ALA A 412 17.79 10.71 -19.53
C ALA A 412 16.62 9.72 -19.43
N VAL A 413 15.91 9.72 -18.33
CA VAL A 413 14.72 8.91 -18.11
C VAL A 413 13.50 9.81 -18.20
N ALA A 414 12.65 9.58 -19.22
CA ALA A 414 11.32 10.13 -19.32
C ALA A 414 10.41 9.38 -18.34
N VAL A 415 9.62 10.10 -17.55
CA VAL A 415 8.72 9.54 -16.54
C VAL A 415 7.34 10.17 -16.65
N GLY A 416 6.29 9.38 -16.58
CA GLY A 416 4.91 9.84 -16.61
C GLY A 416 3.92 8.68 -16.49
N ARG A 417 2.62 9.00 -16.39
CA ARG A 417 1.59 7.96 -16.48
C ARG A 417 1.48 7.47 -17.93
N PRO A 418 1.43 6.14 -18.17
CA PRO A 418 1.25 5.62 -19.52
C PRO A 418 -0.07 6.11 -20.13
N ALA A 419 -0.05 6.61 -21.37
CA ALA A 419 -1.26 7.02 -22.10
C ALA A 419 -2.11 5.81 -22.52
N ALA A 420 -1.49 4.63 -22.63
CA ALA A 420 -2.15 3.37 -22.94
C ALA A 420 -1.48 2.21 -22.20
N PRO A 421 -2.16 1.07 -22.00
CA PRO A 421 -1.54 -0.12 -21.45
C PRO A 421 -0.31 -0.53 -22.25
N PRO A 422 0.81 -0.89 -21.59
CA PRO A 422 2.02 -1.33 -22.28
C PRO A 422 1.75 -2.57 -23.13
N LYS A 423 2.30 -2.62 -24.34
CA LYS A 423 2.20 -3.77 -25.23
C LYS A 423 2.83 -5.01 -24.59
N GLU A 424 2.26 -6.17 -24.84
CA GLU A 424 2.85 -7.44 -24.40
C GLU A 424 4.27 -7.59 -24.94
N ARG A 425 5.13 -8.22 -24.15
CA ARG A 425 6.49 -8.56 -24.58
C ARG A 425 6.45 -9.95 -25.21
N ALA A 426 7.04 -10.09 -26.39
CA ALA A 426 7.27 -11.42 -26.95
C ALA A 426 8.08 -12.27 -25.95
N ALA A 427 7.66 -13.50 -25.76
CA ALA A 427 8.39 -14.47 -24.95
C ALA A 427 9.82 -14.66 -25.50
N ARG A 428 10.77 -14.79 -24.60
CA ARG A 428 12.16 -15.13 -24.93
C ARG A 428 12.54 -16.38 -24.19
N GLU A 429 13.01 -17.39 -24.90
CA GLU A 429 13.49 -18.61 -24.30
C GLU A 429 14.81 -18.37 -23.59
N ALA A 430 14.83 -18.54 -22.27
CA ALA A 430 16.01 -18.29 -21.44
C ALA A 430 17.21 -19.14 -21.88
N SER A 431 16.97 -20.36 -22.35
CA SER A 431 17.98 -21.30 -22.89
C SER A 431 18.84 -20.69 -24.00
N ALA A 432 18.29 -19.79 -24.81
CA ALA A 432 19.04 -19.10 -25.87
C ALA A 432 20.13 -18.14 -25.34
N PHE A 433 20.10 -17.82 -24.05
CA PHE A 433 21.02 -16.87 -23.38
C PHE A 433 21.90 -17.53 -22.31
N VAL A 434 21.82 -18.88 -22.16
CA VAL A 434 22.55 -19.65 -21.16
C VAL A 434 23.53 -20.59 -21.84
N SER A 435 24.76 -20.63 -21.36
CA SER A 435 25.74 -21.64 -21.75
C SER A 435 26.24 -22.33 -20.48
N VAL A 436 26.03 -23.64 -20.41
CA VAL A 436 26.56 -24.49 -19.32
C VAL A 436 27.91 -25.03 -19.74
N ARG A 437 28.88 -25.00 -18.85
CA ARG A 437 30.23 -25.52 -19.05
C ARG A 437 30.53 -26.55 -17.95
#